data_686a49cecb76347fd088690fc137406e
#
_entry.id   686a49cecb76347fd088690fc137406e
#
_cell.length_a   1.000
_cell.length_b   1.000
_cell.length_c   1.000
_cell.angle_alpha   90.00
_cell.angle_beta   90.00
_cell.angle_gamma   90.00
#
_symmetry.space_group_name_H-M   'P 1'
#
loop_
_entity.id
_entity.type
_entity.pdbx_description
1 polymer ?
#
loop_
_entity_poly.entity_id
_entity_poly.type
_entity_poly.pdbx_seq_one_letter_code
_entity_poly.pdbx_strand_id
1 'polypeptide(L)'
;MSSQMGHVGGPIRSVYNMNKWGLEGLTKGMAVDLAKYNIRVNAVAPTFVVTPMTKKFLKNKKFKKETLNNIPLGRFAEMSEVASTVVFLASDASSMIHGTSILVDGGWTAK
;
A
#
# COMPACT_ATOMS: atom_id res chain seq x y z
N MET A 1 -5.37 5.15 -2.52
CA MET A 1 -4.90 3.84 -1.99
C MET A 1 -4.07 3.15 -3.04
N SER A 2 -2.76 2.97 -2.79
CA SER A 2 -1.84 2.24 -3.65
C SER A 2 -1.75 0.75 -3.26
N SER A 3 -0.61 0.14 -3.40
CA SER A 3 -0.29 -1.25 -3.03
C SER A 3 1.23 -1.40 -2.96
N GLN A 4 1.74 -2.39 -2.22
CA GLN A 4 3.16 -2.77 -2.34
C GLN A 4 3.53 -3.07 -3.80
N MET A 5 2.57 -3.45 -4.66
CA MET A 5 2.78 -3.64 -6.11
C MET A 5 2.97 -2.33 -6.88
N GLY A 6 2.88 -1.19 -6.26
CA GLY A 6 3.35 0.10 -6.76
C GLY A 6 4.85 0.34 -6.53
N HIS A 7 5.55 -0.59 -5.87
CA HIS A 7 6.98 -0.51 -5.53
C HIS A 7 7.78 -1.72 -6.02
N VAL A 8 7.11 -2.83 -6.29
CA VAL A 8 7.72 -4.07 -6.81
C VAL A 8 6.87 -4.70 -7.91
N GLY A 9 7.47 -5.57 -8.70
CA GLY A 9 6.76 -6.39 -9.69
C GLY A 9 6.16 -7.65 -9.05
N GLY A 10 5.15 -8.20 -9.73
CA GLY A 10 4.57 -9.49 -9.36
C GLY A 10 4.15 -10.30 -10.58
N PRO A 11 4.21 -11.64 -10.51
CA PRO A 11 3.83 -12.50 -11.63
C PRO A 11 2.34 -12.31 -11.97
N ILE A 12 2.03 -12.28 -13.27
CA ILE A 12 0.67 -12.14 -13.82
C ILE A 12 -0.03 -10.88 -13.26
N ARG A 13 0.72 -9.78 -13.08
CA ARG A 13 0.24 -8.52 -12.49
C ARG A 13 0.58 -7.28 -13.31
N SER A 14 1.01 -7.43 -14.59
CA SER A 14 1.52 -6.31 -15.40
C SER A 14 0.59 -5.10 -15.42
N VAL A 15 -0.69 -5.28 -15.74
CA VAL A 15 -1.68 -4.19 -15.77
C VAL A 15 -1.96 -3.63 -14.37
N TYR A 16 -2.03 -4.49 -13.36
CA TYR A 16 -2.19 -4.05 -11.98
C TYR A 16 -0.97 -3.24 -11.50
N ASN A 17 0.24 -3.72 -11.80
CA ASN A 17 1.47 -2.99 -11.51
C ASN A 17 1.49 -1.63 -12.21
N MET A 18 1.20 -1.57 -13.51
CA MET A 18 1.12 -0.31 -14.25
C MET A 18 0.20 0.70 -13.54
N ASN A 19 -0.99 0.25 -13.12
CA ASN A 19 -1.95 1.11 -12.41
C ASN A 19 -1.39 1.59 -11.07
N LYS A 20 -0.77 0.70 -10.27
CA LYS A 20 -0.27 1.05 -8.94
C LYS A 20 0.99 1.92 -9.00
N TRP A 21 1.90 1.65 -9.93
CA TRP A 21 3.04 2.54 -10.22
C TRP A 21 2.58 3.92 -10.71
N GLY A 22 1.53 3.95 -11.54
CA GLY A 22 0.90 5.20 -11.97
C GLY A 22 0.35 6.03 -10.79
N LEU A 23 -0.23 5.37 -9.77
CA LEU A 23 -0.68 6.03 -8.55
C LEU A 23 0.48 6.64 -7.74
N GLU A 24 1.64 5.98 -7.69
CA GLU A 24 2.83 6.52 -7.04
C GLU A 24 3.32 7.80 -7.74
N GLY A 25 3.36 7.77 -9.08
CA GLY A 25 3.70 8.95 -9.89
C GLY A 25 2.69 10.07 -9.72
N LEU A 26 1.38 9.75 -9.79
CA LEU A 26 0.30 10.72 -9.58
C LEU A 26 0.37 11.36 -8.19
N THR A 27 0.64 10.57 -7.14
CA THR A 27 0.79 11.08 -5.78
C THR A 27 1.87 12.16 -5.69
N LYS A 28 3.02 11.93 -6.34
CA LYS A 28 4.13 12.89 -6.38
C LYS A 28 3.78 14.14 -7.19
N GLY A 29 3.19 13.97 -8.37
CA GLY A 29 2.78 15.08 -9.22
C GLY A 29 1.75 15.98 -8.53
N MET A 30 0.68 15.39 -7.99
CA MET A 30 -0.34 16.13 -7.23
C MET A 30 0.23 16.80 -5.98
N ALA A 31 1.21 16.19 -5.32
CA ALA A 31 1.85 16.82 -4.18
C ALA A 31 2.53 18.12 -4.57
N VAL A 32 3.29 18.14 -5.65
CA VAL A 32 3.93 19.36 -6.16
C VAL A 32 2.90 20.42 -6.57
N ASP A 33 1.87 20.02 -7.34
CA ASP A 33 0.86 20.92 -7.87
C ASP A 33 0.01 21.60 -6.79
N LEU A 34 -0.31 20.85 -5.71
CA LEU A 34 -1.26 21.26 -4.68
C LEU A 34 -0.61 21.87 -3.44
N ALA A 35 0.72 21.81 -3.31
CA ALA A 35 1.45 22.38 -2.18
C ALA A 35 1.13 23.87 -1.94
N LYS A 36 1.02 24.66 -3.01
CA LYS A 36 0.67 26.09 -2.95
C LYS A 36 -0.72 26.38 -2.34
N TYR A 37 -1.58 25.39 -2.31
CA TYR A 37 -2.90 25.47 -1.69
C TYR A 37 -2.93 24.88 -0.27
N ASN A 38 -1.77 24.54 0.28
CA ASN A 38 -1.64 23.89 1.59
C ASN A 38 -2.38 22.53 1.68
N ILE A 39 -2.45 21.81 0.55
CA ILE A 39 -3.05 20.49 0.46
C ILE A 39 -1.94 19.44 0.43
N ARG A 40 -1.94 18.53 1.39
CA ARG A 40 -1.03 17.40 1.42
C ARG A 40 -1.60 16.21 0.65
N VAL A 41 -0.76 15.55 -0.13
CA VAL A 41 -1.10 14.36 -0.92
C VAL A 41 -0.11 13.25 -0.58
N ASN A 42 -0.62 12.12 -0.13
CA ASN A 42 0.18 10.94 0.18
C ASN A 42 -0.58 9.68 -0.25
N ALA A 43 0.13 8.58 -0.39
CA ALA A 43 -0.46 7.28 -0.65
C ALA A 43 -0.24 6.32 0.54
N VAL A 44 -1.12 5.34 0.66
CA VAL A 44 -0.93 4.17 1.53
C VAL A 44 -0.86 2.95 0.64
N ALA A 45 0.16 2.14 0.83
CA ALA A 45 0.49 0.99 0.00
C ALA A 45 0.48 -0.32 0.81
N PRO A 46 -0.71 -0.91 1.04
CA PRO A 46 -0.82 -2.15 1.79
C PRO A 46 -0.38 -3.36 0.95
N THR A 47 0.02 -4.43 1.65
CA THR A 47 0.04 -5.79 1.12
C THR A 47 -1.36 -6.43 1.20
N PHE A 48 -1.43 -7.75 1.26
CA PHE A 48 -2.68 -8.47 1.44
C PHE A 48 -3.31 -8.17 2.81
N VAL A 49 -4.51 -7.63 2.78
CA VAL A 49 -5.30 -7.27 3.96
C VAL A 49 -6.42 -8.29 4.14
N VAL A 50 -6.67 -8.72 5.37
CA VAL A 50 -7.78 -9.62 5.70
C VAL A 50 -9.11 -8.87 5.54
N THR A 51 -9.82 -9.17 4.47
CA THR A 51 -11.13 -8.59 4.16
C THR A 51 -12.11 -9.70 3.74
N PRO A 52 -13.43 -9.45 3.72
CA PRO A 52 -14.39 -10.43 3.18
C PRO A 52 -14.05 -10.91 1.77
N MET A 53 -13.53 -10.01 0.93
CA MET A 53 -13.12 -10.33 -0.44
C MET A 53 -11.86 -11.22 -0.47
N THR A 54 -10.83 -10.87 0.29
CA THR A 54 -9.56 -11.61 0.29
C THR A 54 -9.67 -12.97 0.99
N LYS A 55 -10.57 -13.13 1.97
CA LYS A 55 -10.84 -14.41 2.63
C LYS A 55 -11.16 -15.54 1.65
N LYS A 56 -11.79 -15.24 0.51
CA LYS A 56 -12.08 -16.23 -0.53
C LYS A 56 -10.78 -16.80 -1.14
N PHE A 57 -9.82 -15.93 -1.46
CA PHE A 57 -8.53 -16.32 -2.04
C PHE A 57 -7.65 -17.04 -1.02
N LEU A 58 -7.72 -16.61 0.24
CA LEU A 58 -6.94 -17.18 1.34
C LEU A 58 -7.38 -18.59 1.77
N LYS A 59 -8.51 -19.10 1.26
CA LYS A 59 -8.91 -20.51 1.41
C LYS A 59 -7.99 -21.45 0.61
N ASN A 60 -7.38 -20.97 -0.48
CA ASN A 60 -6.40 -21.75 -1.22
C ASN A 60 -5.10 -21.82 -0.41
N LYS A 61 -4.79 -22.99 0.15
CA LYS A 61 -3.63 -23.22 1.03
C LYS A 61 -2.31 -22.92 0.35
N LYS A 62 -2.17 -23.29 -0.94
CA LYS A 62 -0.95 -23.03 -1.73
C LYS A 62 -0.73 -21.53 -1.91
N PHE A 63 -1.73 -20.82 -2.40
CA PHE A 63 -1.69 -19.36 -2.55
C PHE A 63 -1.40 -18.64 -1.22
N LYS A 64 -2.07 -19.06 -0.14
CA LYS A 64 -1.86 -18.51 1.20
C LYS A 64 -0.40 -18.67 1.63
N LYS A 65 0.17 -19.88 1.50
CA LYS A 65 1.57 -20.16 1.86
C LYS A 65 2.55 -19.35 1.04
N GLU A 66 2.38 -19.32 -0.28
CA GLU A 66 3.25 -18.56 -1.19
C GLU A 66 3.20 -17.05 -0.89
N THR A 67 2.01 -16.51 -0.60
CA THR A 67 1.86 -15.11 -0.23
C THR A 67 2.54 -14.79 1.10
N LEU A 68 2.34 -15.63 2.12
CA LEU A 68 2.95 -15.44 3.44
C LEU A 68 4.48 -15.52 3.40
N ASN A 69 5.05 -16.35 2.54
CA ASN A 69 6.50 -16.45 2.36
C ASN A 69 7.13 -15.13 1.87
N ASN A 70 6.33 -14.26 1.27
CA ASN A 70 6.78 -12.94 0.82
C ASN A 70 6.61 -11.85 1.88
N ILE A 71 5.94 -12.13 3.00
CA ILE A 71 5.73 -11.17 4.08
C ILE A 71 6.65 -11.55 5.25
N PRO A 72 7.76 -10.86 5.51
CA PRO A 72 8.67 -11.16 6.61
C PRO A 72 8.01 -11.26 7.98
N LEU A 73 6.98 -10.43 8.26
CA LEU A 73 6.21 -10.52 9.50
C LEU A 73 5.33 -11.79 9.61
N GLY A 74 5.25 -12.63 8.56
CA GLY A 74 4.60 -13.94 8.58
C GLY A 74 3.08 -13.92 8.69
N ARG A 75 2.44 -12.77 8.54
CA ARG A 75 0.98 -12.62 8.62
C ARG A 75 0.46 -11.59 7.61
N PHE A 76 -0.82 -11.67 7.31
CA PHE A 76 -1.53 -10.65 6.54
C PHE A 76 -1.80 -9.41 7.39
N ALA A 77 -1.94 -8.26 6.75
CA ALA A 77 -2.36 -7.04 7.42
C ALA A 77 -3.84 -7.10 7.83
N GLU A 78 -4.15 -6.46 8.94
CA GLU A 78 -5.52 -6.22 9.37
C GLU A 78 -6.02 -4.86 8.83
N MET A 79 -7.34 -4.72 8.70
CA MET A 79 -7.93 -3.46 8.22
C MET A 79 -7.60 -2.27 9.14
N SER A 80 -7.52 -2.52 10.44
CA SER A 80 -7.15 -1.49 11.44
C SER A 80 -5.75 -0.93 11.22
N GLU A 81 -4.78 -1.74 10.78
CA GLU A 81 -3.41 -1.31 10.54
C GLU A 81 -3.34 -0.33 9.35
N VAL A 82 -4.10 -0.62 8.29
CA VAL A 82 -4.24 0.29 7.15
C VAL A 82 -4.99 1.56 7.55
N ALA A 83 -6.11 1.42 8.29
CA ALA A 83 -6.91 2.54 8.74
C ALA A 83 -6.11 3.48 9.66
N SER A 84 -5.33 2.96 10.59
CA SER A 84 -4.47 3.75 11.48
C SER A 84 -3.45 4.59 10.69
N THR A 85 -2.89 4.01 9.63
CA THR A 85 -1.97 4.75 8.73
C THR A 85 -2.68 5.89 8.01
N VAL A 86 -3.91 5.67 7.56
CA VAL A 86 -4.72 6.72 6.92
C VAL A 86 -5.04 7.83 7.92
N VAL A 87 -5.46 7.49 9.15
CA VAL A 87 -5.73 8.46 10.21
C VAL A 87 -4.48 9.28 10.54
N PHE A 88 -3.33 8.63 10.69
CA PHE A 88 -2.06 9.33 10.88
C PHE A 88 -1.78 10.33 9.77
N LEU A 89 -1.89 9.90 8.49
CA LEU A 89 -1.64 10.77 7.34
C LEU A 89 -2.67 11.91 7.21
N ALA A 90 -3.87 11.74 7.74
CA ALA A 90 -4.91 12.77 7.76
C ALA A 90 -4.77 13.76 8.91
N SER A 91 -3.95 13.45 9.92
CA SER A 91 -3.77 14.27 11.12
C SER A 91 -2.61 15.26 11.00
N ASP A 92 -2.56 16.21 11.95
CA ASP A 92 -1.46 17.18 12.07
C ASP A 92 -0.12 16.51 12.44
N ALA A 93 -0.15 15.30 13.03
CA ALA A 93 1.05 14.52 13.33
C ALA A 93 1.89 14.20 12.08
N SER A 94 1.29 14.27 10.89
CA SER A 94 1.96 14.08 9.61
C SER A 94 2.09 15.38 8.78
N SER A 95 2.04 16.53 9.41
CA SER A 95 1.99 17.84 8.74
C SER A 95 3.12 18.09 7.75
N MET A 96 4.29 17.49 7.95
CA MET A 96 5.45 17.60 7.03
C MET A 96 5.60 16.38 6.10
N ILE A 97 4.68 15.40 6.15
CA ILE A 97 4.69 14.22 5.28
C ILE A 97 3.87 14.55 4.02
N HIS A 98 4.55 14.60 2.87
CA HIS A 98 3.97 15.06 1.61
C HIS A 98 4.64 14.39 0.41
N GLY A 99 3.85 13.97 -0.58
CA GLY A 99 4.34 13.35 -1.82
C GLY A 99 4.94 11.95 -1.64
N THR A 100 4.63 11.27 -0.54
CA THR A 100 5.17 9.95 -0.23
C THR A 100 4.11 8.85 -0.21
N SER A 101 4.58 7.62 -0.19
CA SER A 101 3.76 6.42 -0.02
C SER A 101 4.22 5.67 1.23
N ILE A 102 3.29 5.40 2.14
CA ILE A 102 3.56 4.63 3.35
C ILE A 102 3.23 3.17 3.07
N LEU A 103 4.25 2.33 3.12
CA LEU A 103 4.12 0.88 3.00
C LEU A 103 3.53 0.28 4.28
N VAL A 104 2.47 -0.52 4.13
CA VAL A 104 1.85 -1.31 5.20
C VAL A 104 1.88 -2.76 4.74
N ASP A 105 3.08 -3.31 4.59
CA ASP A 105 3.34 -4.52 3.82
C ASP A 105 4.05 -5.64 4.59
N GLY A 106 4.31 -5.43 5.88
CA GLY A 106 4.99 -6.42 6.71
C GLY A 106 6.40 -6.77 6.24
N GLY A 107 7.05 -5.85 5.50
CA GLY A 107 8.39 -6.01 4.96
C GLY A 107 8.46 -6.70 3.60
N TRP A 108 7.35 -6.85 2.88
CA TRP A 108 7.34 -7.45 1.54
C TRP A 108 8.35 -6.79 0.60
N THR A 109 8.45 -5.48 0.62
CA THR A 109 9.31 -4.69 -0.26
C THR A 109 10.70 -4.40 0.31
N ALA A 110 11.01 -4.90 1.49
CA ALA A 110 12.28 -4.65 2.16
C ALA A 110 13.41 -5.58 1.71
N LYS A 111 13.13 -6.49 0.76
CA LYS A 111 14.10 -7.50 0.26
C LYS A 111 14.18 -7.48 -1.26
#